data_912e4e64280f15c6341c40f7fb57ab62
#
_entry.id   912e4e64280f15c6341c40f7fb57ab62
#
_cell.length_a   1.000
_cell.length_b   1.000
_cell.length_c   1.000
_cell.angle_alpha   90.00
_cell.angle_beta   90.00
_cell.angle_gamma   90.00
#
_symmetry.space_group_name_H-M   'P 1'
#
loop_
_entity.id
_entity.type
_entity.pdbx_description
1 polymer ?
#
loop_
_entity_poly.entity_id
_entity_poly.type
_entity_poly.pdbx_seq_one_letter_code
_entity_poly.pdbx_strand_id
1 'polypeptide(L)'
;MAGLIVKSPYLKCGGNSSVSGYLRYIGTRERVEIIPDDRPPTRKQEQLITKLTRDFPEAKELGEYSDYKDKPTKANASVFITRALEENWSQVQQSDGYMKYIATRPRAERLGDHGLFGDEETVNLEQAMRELDQYNGNVWTHILSLKREDAARLGYDNAKAWRNLLRANRNEIAAAMNIQPNHFRWYAAFHDEGKHPHVHMMAWSVKPGQAHLDRDGIRHMKSQLTNDIFQQELLHVYEQKSVSRDELVKETRKVMLELSRQMRETVCEHTQAEQMIWKLSRQLGEVKGKKSYGYLPRPMKRQVDEIVDQLERISVVNECYQKWWELQCQVNAFYAEKKQQRPPLSRQKEFRAIKNAVIREAENIRLGQVTFEDEKMEERGEWVDNWEVSYECLRLRAKIEDRKLPLDQRDEAVGDLE
;
A
#
# COMPACT_ATOMS: atom_id res chain seq x y z
N MET A 1 -8.51 -2.13 10.24
CA MET A 1 -7.55 -2.54 9.22
C MET A 1 -6.39 -1.58 9.25
N ALA A 2 -5.17 -2.12 9.30
CA ALA A 2 -3.95 -1.33 9.30
C ALA A 2 -3.72 -0.71 7.90
N GLY A 3 -3.21 0.51 7.83
CA GLY A 3 -2.93 1.15 6.56
C GLY A 3 -2.26 2.50 6.71
N LEU A 4 -1.32 2.80 5.80
CA LEU A 4 -0.70 4.11 5.68
C LEU A 4 -1.57 5.01 4.81
N ILE A 5 -1.92 6.19 5.33
CA ILE A 5 -2.55 7.26 4.56
C ILE A 5 -1.47 8.19 4.05
N VAL A 6 -1.47 8.47 2.73
CA VAL A 6 -0.56 9.42 2.08
C VAL A 6 -1.39 10.42 1.29
N LYS A 7 -1.25 11.70 1.62
CA LYS A 7 -1.81 12.83 0.86
C LYS A 7 -0.67 13.72 0.40
N SER A 8 -0.70 14.18 -0.85
CA SER A 8 0.42 14.89 -1.49
C SER A 8 -0.06 16.12 -2.26
N PRO A 9 -0.60 17.16 -1.60
CA PRO A 9 -0.82 18.46 -2.23
C PRO A 9 0.52 19.15 -2.52
N TYR A 10 0.52 20.20 -3.36
CA TYR A 10 1.70 21.01 -3.63
C TYR A 10 1.42 22.50 -3.44
N LEU A 11 2.44 23.25 -3.12
CA LEU A 11 2.43 24.69 -2.99
C LEU A 11 3.23 25.33 -4.15
N LYS A 12 2.69 26.35 -4.77
CA LYS A 12 3.44 27.15 -5.77
C LYS A 12 4.19 28.24 -5.05
N CYS A 13 5.50 28.30 -5.20
CA CYS A 13 6.31 29.45 -4.82
C CYS A 13 6.09 30.59 -5.81
N GLY A 14 6.01 31.83 -5.31
CA GLY A 14 5.86 33.03 -6.15
C GLY A 14 4.47 33.67 -6.17
N GLY A 15 3.51 33.17 -5.34
CA GLY A 15 2.25 33.84 -5.04
C GLY A 15 2.28 34.50 -3.68
N ASN A 16 1.14 35.11 -3.23
CA ASN A 16 0.98 35.70 -1.90
C ASN A 16 1.05 34.70 -0.72
N SER A 17 1.40 33.44 -0.99
CA SER A 17 1.48 32.39 0.03
C SER A 17 2.92 32.22 0.51
N SER A 18 3.17 32.41 1.80
CA SER A 18 4.46 32.17 2.43
C SER A 18 4.67 30.68 2.64
N VAL A 19 5.41 30.02 1.72
CA VAL A 19 5.79 28.61 1.83
C VAL A 19 6.69 28.40 3.05
N SER A 20 7.56 29.37 3.36
CA SER A 20 8.36 29.41 4.58
C SER A 20 7.50 29.53 5.84
N GLY A 21 6.40 30.30 5.77
CA GLY A 21 5.41 30.37 6.85
C GLY A 21 4.76 29.02 7.15
N TYR A 22 4.48 28.22 6.11
CA TYR A 22 3.98 26.84 6.31
C TYR A 22 5.04 25.94 6.94
N LEU A 23 6.29 26.02 6.51
CA LEU A 23 7.39 25.29 7.16
C LEU A 23 7.52 25.67 8.64
N ARG A 24 7.49 26.97 8.95
CA ARG A 24 7.49 27.43 10.35
C ARG A 24 6.31 26.86 11.13
N TYR A 25 5.11 26.89 10.55
CA TYR A 25 3.89 26.35 11.16
C TYR A 25 4.03 24.87 11.52
N ILE A 26 4.40 24.00 10.56
CA ILE A 26 4.56 22.57 10.83
C ILE A 26 5.71 22.28 11.81
N GLY A 27 6.73 23.12 11.84
CA GLY A 27 7.89 22.96 12.72
C GLY A 27 7.73 23.49 14.13
N THR A 28 6.80 24.42 14.34
CA THR A 28 6.59 25.09 15.65
C THR A 28 5.18 24.89 16.20
N ARG A 29 4.32 24.21 15.48
CA ARG A 29 2.98 23.87 15.92
C ARG A 29 3.04 23.02 17.18
N GLU A 30 2.20 23.34 18.14
CA GLU A 30 2.13 22.60 19.39
C GLU A 30 1.60 21.19 19.20
N ARG A 31 2.20 20.27 19.97
CA ARG A 31 1.59 18.99 20.29
C ARG A 31 0.27 19.29 20.97
N VAL A 32 -0.84 18.97 20.34
CA VAL A 32 -2.10 18.87 21.06
C VAL A 32 -1.99 17.62 21.92
N GLU A 33 -1.50 17.77 23.14
CA GLU A 33 -1.75 16.81 24.17
C GLU A 33 -3.27 16.75 24.31
N ILE A 34 -3.88 15.69 23.78
CA ILE A 34 -5.29 15.42 24.05
C ILE A 34 -5.36 14.89 25.48
N ILE A 35 -5.23 15.78 26.43
CA ILE A 35 -5.97 15.63 27.67
C ILE A 35 -7.43 15.74 27.23
N PRO A 36 -8.27 14.71 27.46
CA PRO A 36 -9.67 14.79 27.09
C PRO A 36 -10.28 15.98 27.84
N ASP A 37 -10.28 17.12 27.17
CA ASP A 37 -10.91 18.34 27.72
C ASP A 37 -12.39 18.26 27.31
N ASP A 38 -13.16 17.51 28.12
CA ASP A 38 -14.61 17.33 27.95
C ASP A 38 -15.42 18.61 28.18
N ARG A 39 -14.75 19.75 28.49
CA ARG A 39 -15.43 21.04 28.61
C ARG A 39 -16.01 21.46 27.24
N PRO A 40 -17.11 22.24 27.25
CA PRO A 40 -17.69 22.79 26.03
C PRO A 40 -16.66 23.57 25.20
N PRO A 41 -16.80 23.61 23.87
CA PRO A 41 -15.92 24.37 23.00
C PRO A 41 -15.99 25.86 23.38
N THR A 42 -14.89 26.55 23.15
CA THR A 42 -14.87 28.00 23.38
C THR A 42 -15.66 28.72 22.30
N ARG A 43 -16.25 29.87 22.64
CA ARG A 43 -16.97 30.71 21.67
C ARG A 43 -16.15 31.05 20.42
N LYS A 44 -14.82 31.18 20.56
CA LYS A 44 -13.89 31.37 19.42
C LYS A 44 -13.77 30.14 18.54
N GLN A 45 -13.74 28.95 19.13
CA GLN A 45 -13.75 27.69 18.35
C GLN A 45 -15.06 27.52 17.59
N GLU A 46 -16.22 27.75 18.21
CA GLU A 46 -17.52 27.67 17.54
C GLU A 46 -17.64 28.64 16.38
N GLN A 47 -17.20 29.90 16.56
CA GLN A 47 -17.17 30.89 15.48
C GLN A 47 -16.26 30.47 14.34
N LEU A 48 -15.10 29.91 14.65
CA LEU A 48 -14.17 29.42 13.65
C LEU A 48 -14.69 28.17 12.91
N ILE A 49 -15.31 27.23 13.61
CA ILE A 49 -15.98 26.07 13.02
C ILE A 49 -17.10 26.53 12.07
N THR A 50 -17.93 27.47 12.50
CA THR A 50 -18.99 28.03 11.66
C THR A 50 -18.43 28.69 10.40
N LYS A 51 -17.30 29.40 10.51
CA LYS A 51 -16.62 30.01 9.38
C LYS A 51 -16.02 28.96 8.45
N LEU A 52 -15.29 27.97 9.00
CA LEU A 52 -14.67 26.89 8.22
C LEU A 52 -15.70 26.08 7.43
N THR A 53 -16.80 25.68 8.06
CA THR A 53 -17.85 24.90 7.41
C THR A 53 -18.70 25.68 6.39
N ARG A 54 -18.63 27.03 6.43
CA ARG A 54 -19.23 27.93 5.44
C ARG A 54 -18.28 28.12 4.25
N ASP A 55 -17.01 28.40 4.54
CA ASP A 55 -16.00 28.74 3.54
C ASP A 55 -15.48 27.45 2.83
N PHE A 56 -15.54 26.32 3.50
CA PHE A 56 -15.14 24.99 3.00
C PHE A 56 -16.24 23.95 3.30
N PRO A 57 -17.30 23.86 2.49
CA PRO A 57 -18.44 22.96 2.74
C PRO A 57 -18.02 21.48 2.85
N GLU A 58 -16.98 21.05 2.12
CA GLU A 58 -16.42 19.70 2.12
C GLU A 58 -15.81 19.32 3.48
N ALA A 59 -15.44 20.30 4.31
CA ALA A 59 -14.97 20.02 5.66
C ALA A 59 -16.04 19.36 6.56
N LYS A 60 -17.32 19.40 6.18
CA LYS A 60 -18.39 18.69 6.86
C LYS A 60 -18.36 17.18 6.64
N GLU A 61 -17.67 16.72 5.59
CA GLU A 61 -17.50 15.30 5.26
C GLU A 61 -16.34 14.65 6.04
N LEU A 62 -15.57 15.45 6.78
CA LEU A 62 -14.50 14.95 7.64
C LEU A 62 -15.09 14.17 8.82
N GLY A 63 -14.49 13.05 9.16
CA GLY A 63 -14.90 12.23 10.33
C GLY A 63 -14.82 13.02 11.63
N GLU A 64 -13.84 13.92 11.74
CA GLU A 64 -13.64 14.81 12.89
C GLU A 64 -14.78 15.81 13.08
N TYR A 65 -15.50 16.17 12.00
CA TYR A 65 -16.71 16.98 12.10
C TYR A 65 -17.87 16.19 12.71
N SER A 66 -18.01 14.92 12.32
CA SER A 66 -19.01 14.04 12.93
C SER A 66 -18.72 13.83 14.42
N ASP A 67 -17.46 13.52 14.78
CA ASP A 67 -17.03 13.38 16.18
C ASP A 67 -17.32 14.64 17.01
N TYR A 68 -17.10 15.83 16.42
CA TYR A 68 -17.43 17.10 17.08
C TYR A 68 -18.95 17.30 17.24
N LYS A 69 -19.73 16.91 16.24
CA LYS A 69 -21.20 17.01 16.30
C LYS A 69 -21.79 16.07 17.33
N ASP A 70 -21.28 14.85 17.40
CA ASP A 70 -21.76 13.83 18.34
C ASP A 70 -21.39 14.17 19.78
N LYS A 71 -20.19 14.72 20.01
CA LYS A 71 -19.71 15.15 21.31
C LYS A 71 -19.01 16.51 21.20
N PRO A 72 -19.74 17.65 21.34
CA PRO A 72 -19.18 18.98 21.19
C PRO A 72 -18.32 19.37 22.41
N THR A 73 -17.07 18.91 22.39
CA THR A 73 -16.06 19.22 23.39
C THR A 73 -15.00 20.15 22.81
N LYS A 74 -14.26 20.83 23.69
CA LYS A 74 -13.13 21.65 23.30
C LYS A 74 -12.05 20.85 22.55
N ALA A 75 -11.84 19.60 22.96
CA ALA A 75 -10.92 18.69 22.30
C ALA A 75 -11.37 18.37 20.87
N ASN A 76 -12.62 17.88 20.67
CA ASN A 76 -13.14 17.54 19.35
C ASN A 76 -13.23 18.78 18.44
N ALA A 77 -13.60 19.92 18.99
CA ALA A 77 -13.56 21.19 18.26
C ALA A 77 -12.15 21.53 17.75
N SER A 78 -11.13 21.34 18.59
CA SER A 78 -9.73 21.60 18.24
C SER A 78 -9.22 20.67 17.15
N VAL A 79 -9.56 19.37 17.25
CA VAL A 79 -9.18 18.33 16.24
C VAL A 79 -9.81 18.65 14.90
N PHE A 80 -11.13 18.93 14.88
CA PHE A 80 -11.82 19.30 13.64
C PHE A 80 -11.25 20.56 13.00
N ILE A 81 -11.06 21.64 13.77
CA ILE A 81 -10.50 22.90 13.25
C ILE A 81 -9.13 22.66 12.61
N THR A 82 -8.29 21.89 13.27
CA THR A 82 -6.97 21.54 12.75
C THR A 82 -7.08 20.83 11.41
N ARG A 83 -7.89 19.79 11.35
CA ARG A 83 -8.05 18.95 10.16
C ARG A 83 -8.63 19.74 9.00
N ALA A 84 -9.67 20.55 9.25
CA ALA A 84 -10.27 21.38 8.22
C ALA A 84 -9.29 22.43 7.66
N LEU A 85 -8.42 22.99 8.48
CA LEU A 85 -7.36 23.92 8.04
C LEU A 85 -6.30 23.22 7.18
N GLU A 86 -5.92 22.00 7.55
CA GLU A 86 -4.92 21.21 6.80
C GLU A 86 -5.41 20.77 5.43
N GLU A 87 -6.63 20.26 5.35
CA GLU A 87 -7.24 19.85 4.07
C GLU A 87 -7.40 21.01 3.10
N ASN A 88 -7.63 22.22 3.61
CA ASN A 88 -7.89 23.41 2.79
C ASN A 88 -6.73 24.42 2.80
N TRP A 89 -5.52 23.95 3.12
CA TRP A 89 -4.36 24.83 3.34
C TRP A 89 -4.09 25.81 2.20
N SER A 90 -4.18 25.37 0.95
CA SER A 90 -3.94 26.22 -0.23
C SER A 90 -4.88 27.42 -0.33
N GLN A 91 -6.10 27.32 0.20
CA GLN A 91 -7.09 28.40 0.24
C GLN A 91 -6.99 29.22 1.54
N VAL A 92 -6.63 28.55 2.64
CA VAL A 92 -6.45 29.17 3.96
C VAL A 92 -5.32 30.19 3.96
N GLN A 93 -4.23 29.94 3.24
CA GLN A 93 -3.09 30.86 3.11
C GLN A 93 -3.44 32.23 2.54
N GLN A 94 -4.50 32.32 1.75
CA GLN A 94 -4.97 33.58 1.15
C GLN A 94 -5.79 34.44 2.13
N SER A 95 -6.01 33.97 3.35
CA SER A 95 -6.88 34.62 4.33
C SER A 95 -6.13 34.97 5.62
N ASP A 96 -5.89 36.26 5.87
CA ASP A 96 -5.22 36.80 7.05
C ASP A 96 -5.81 36.30 8.40
N GLY A 97 -7.11 36.03 8.43
CA GLY A 97 -7.78 35.58 9.64
C GLY A 97 -7.41 34.17 10.08
N TYR A 98 -7.16 33.28 9.13
CA TYR A 98 -6.70 31.91 9.41
C TYR A 98 -5.22 31.87 9.78
N MET A 99 -4.39 32.66 9.09
CA MET A 99 -2.97 32.76 9.39
C MET A 99 -2.71 33.31 10.81
N LYS A 100 -3.48 34.29 11.24
CA LYS A 100 -3.36 34.82 12.61
C LYS A 100 -3.74 33.78 13.67
N TYR A 101 -4.75 32.96 13.43
CA TYR A 101 -5.12 31.86 14.32
C TYR A 101 -4.02 30.80 14.38
N ILE A 102 -3.48 30.39 13.23
CA ILE A 102 -2.38 29.43 13.13
C ILE A 102 -1.14 29.92 13.88
N ALA A 103 -0.77 31.18 13.71
CA ALA A 103 0.41 31.78 14.34
C ALA A 103 0.30 31.94 15.87
N THR A 104 -0.91 31.99 16.41
CA THR A 104 -1.15 32.19 17.84
C THR A 104 -1.47 30.93 18.64
N ARG A 105 -1.45 29.78 17.98
CA ARG A 105 -1.79 28.49 18.58
C ARG A 105 -0.59 27.88 19.32
N PRO A 106 -0.76 27.36 20.55
CA PRO A 106 0.37 26.88 21.35
C PRO A 106 0.70 25.38 21.18
N ARG A 107 1.98 25.07 21.17
CA ARG A 107 2.78 23.85 21.48
C ARG A 107 2.93 22.76 20.41
N ALA A 108 4.15 22.58 19.92
CA ALA A 108 4.62 21.45 19.13
C ALA A 108 5.61 20.58 19.93
N GLU A 109 5.70 19.29 19.62
CA GLU A 109 6.79 18.46 20.14
C GLU A 109 8.11 18.91 19.52
N ARG A 110 9.07 19.27 20.36
CA ARG A 110 10.34 19.84 19.92
C ARG A 110 11.45 18.79 19.99
N LEU A 111 12.10 18.52 18.86
CA LEU A 111 13.47 18.03 18.86
C LEU A 111 14.37 19.29 18.88
N GLY A 112 14.78 19.75 20.07
CA GLY A 112 15.47 21.04 20.24
C GLY A 112 14.49 22.22 20.29
N ASP A 113 14.82 23.34 19.63
CA ASP A 113 14.01 24.58 19.64
C ASP A 113 12.76 24.50 18.75
N HIS A 114 12.69 23.52 17.87
CA HIS A 114 11.57 23.26 16.96
C HIS A 114 11.45 21.78 16.61
N GLY A 115 10.32 21.38 16.00
CA GLY A 115 10.00 19.99 15.65
C GLY A 115 10.46 19.52 14.26
N LEU A 116 11.23 20.33 13.52
CA LEU A 116 11.69 19.95 12.19
C LEU A 116 12.84 18.94 12.24
N PHE A 117 12.79 17.98 11.34
CA PHE A 117 13.88 17.06 11.02
C PHE A 117 14.00 16.90 9.49
N GLY A 118 15.14 16.43 9.04
CA GLY A 118 15.47 16.24 7.62
C GLY A 118 16.65 15.30 7.45
N ASP A 119 17.40 15.46 6.37
CA ASP A 119 18.62 14.69 6.12
C ASP A 119 19.72 14.97 7.15
N GLU A 120 19.80 16.21 7.63
CA GLU A 120 20.77 16.63 8.63
C GLU A 120 20.39 16.21 10.04
N GLU A 121 21.39 15.96 10.91
CA GLU A 121 21.16 15.60 12.32
C GLU A 121 20.40 16.71 13.05
N THR A 122 20.76 17.95 12.81
CA THR A 122 20.11 19.14 13.36
C THR A 122 19.70 20.08 12.22
N VAL A 123 18.42 20.37 12.13
CA VAL A 123 17.87 21.30 11.14
C VAL A 123 17.87 22.71 11.72
N ASN A 124 18.39 23.68 10.98
CA ASN A 124 18.25 25.09 11.30
C ASN A 124 16.97 25.65 10.65
N LEU A 125 15.96 25.98 11.46
CA LEU A 125 14.66 26.47 10.97
C LEU A 125 14.79 27.74 10.15
N GLU A 126 15.59 28.71 10.59
CA GLU A 126 15.75 29.99 9.90
C GLU A 126 16.48 29.84 8.55
N GLN A 127 17.42 28.89 8.47
CA GLN A 127 18.08 28.54 7.21
C GLN A 127 17.11 27.86 6.25
N ALA A 128 16.36 26.87 6.73
CA ALA A 128 15.36 26.16 5.94
C ALA A 128 14.26 27.10 5.40
N MET A 129 13.85 28.08 6.19
CA MET A 129 12.92 29.12 5.75
C MET A 129 13.52 30.00 4.67
N ARG A 130 14.78 30.44 4.81
CA ARG A 130 15.47 31.26 3.78
C ARG A 130 15.64 30.51 2.47
N GLU A 131 15.94 29.21 2.51
CA GLU A 131 16.00 28.35 1.32
C GLU A 131 14.66 28.35 0.56
N LEU A 132 13.55 28.23 1.27
CA LEU A 132 12.21 28.23 0.69
C LEU A 132 11.77 29.62 0.20
N ASP A 133 12.13 30.70 0.89
CA ASP A 133 11.82 32.06 0.46
C ASP A 133 12.54 32.45 -0.86
N GLN A 134 13.72 31.88 -1.09
CA GLN A 134 14.50 32.08 -2.33
C GLN A 134 14.11 31.10 -3.44
N TYR A 135 13.29 30.08 -3.15
CA TYR A 135 12.95 29.06 -4.10
C TYR A 135 11.72 29.43 -4.94
N ASN A 136 11.82 29.28 -6.26
CA ASN A 136 10.76 29.65 -7.22
C ASN A 136 10.08 28.44 -7.90
N GLY A 137 10.29 27.22 -7.38
CA GLY A 137 9.71 25.99 -7.94
C GLY A 137 8.50 25.48 -7.15
N ASN A 138 8.07 24.28 -7.48
CA ASN A 138 6.99 23.59 -6.77
C ASN A 138 7.52 22.95 -5.50
N VAL A 139 6.82 23.14 -4.39
CA VAL A 139 7.07 22.47 -3.11
C VAL A 139 5.89 21.54 -2.82
N TRP A 140 6.17 20.25 -2.75
CA TRP A 140 5.16 19.25 -2.39
C TRP A 140 5.04 19.13 -0.87
N THR A 141 3.82 19.05 -0.40
CA THR A 141 3.52 18.82 1.02
C THR A 141 2.89 17.44 1.14
N HIS A 142 3.57 16.52 1.83
CA HIS A 142 3.07 15.18 2.07
C HIS A 142 2.56 15.08 3.49
N ILE A 143 1.39 14.47 3.67
CA ILE A 143 0.86 14.08 4.97
C ILE A 143 0.88 12.56 5.02
N LEU A 144 1.67 12.03 5.92
CA LEU A 144 1.86 10.59 6.13
C LEU A 144 1.26 10.25 7.50
N SER A 145 0.23 9.43 7.53
CA SER A 145 -0.51 9.14 8.76
C SER A 145 -0.76 7.66 8.97
N LEU A 146 -0.70 7.23 10.22
CA LEU A 146 -1.10 5.89 10.67
C LEU A 146 -2.27 6.04 11.67
N LYS A 147 -3.03 4.96 11.86
CA LYS A 147 -3.93 4.87 13.00
C LYS A 147 -3.12 4.82 14.29
N ARG A 148 -3.66 5.39 15.37
CA ARG A 148 -2.99 5.44 16.68
C ARG A 148 -2.53 4.05 17.15
N GLU A 149 -3.39 3.06 17.01
CA GLU A 149 -3.12 1.68 17.42
C GLU A 149 -1.94 1.07 16.64
N ASP A 150 -1.91 1.30 15.31
CA ASP A 150 -0.83 0.82 14.45
C ASP A 150 0.48 1.59 14.72
N ALA A 151 0.42 2.90 14.91
CA ALA A 151 1.59 3.72 15.21
C ALA A 151 2.24 3.28 16.53
N ALA A 152 1.46 3.08 17.59
CA ALA A 152 1.97 2.61 18.88
C ALA A 152 2.55 1.19 18.78
N ARG A 153 1.82 0.27 18.13
CA ARG A 153 2.24 -1.12 17.99
C ARG A 153 3.51 -1.29 17.16
N LEU A 154 3.68 -0.45 16.13
CA LEU A 154 4.82 -0.51 15.20
C LEU A 154 5.96 0.45 15.59
N GLY A 155 5.78 1.24 16.67
CA GLY A 155 6.79 2.16 17.16
C GLY A 155 6.92 3.47 16.35
N TYR A 156 5.88 3.84 15.60
CA TYR A 156 5.81 5.10 14.82
C TYR A 156 5.00 6.19 15.52
N ASP A 157 4.95 6.17 16.82
CA ASP A 157 4.31 7.18 17.68
C ASP A 157 5.27 8.30 18.12
N ASN A 158 6.41 8.43 17.47
CA ASN A 158 7.45 9.40 17.81
C ASN A 158 8.21 9.92 16.56
N ALA A 159 8.75 11.14 16.67
CA ALA A 159 9.46 11.82 15.59
C ALA A 159 10.72 11.08 15.11
N LYS A 160 11.43 10.40 16.02
CA LYS A 160 12.67 9.68 15.69
C LYS A 160 12.43 8.51 14.74
N ALA A 161 11.37 7.73 14.97
CA ALA A 161 11.01 6.61 14.10
C ALA A 161 10.66 7.09 12.69
N TRP A 162 9.83 8.14 12.58
CA TRP A 162 9.50 8.73 11.29
C TRP A 162 10.70 9.34 10.56
N ARG A 163 11.59 10.03 11.30
CA ARG A 163 12.84 10.55 10.73
C ARG A 163 13.67 9.43 10.11
N ASN A 164 13.84 8.33 10.83
CA ASN A 164 14.63 7.20 10.35
C ASN A 164 13.98 6.55 9.11
N LEU A 165 12.65 6.36 9.13
CA LEU A 165 11.90 5.84 7.99
C LEU A 165 12.07 6.71 6.74
N LEU A 166 11.88 8.04 6.88
CA LEU A 166 11.97 8.95 5.74
C LEU A 166 13.39 9.07 5.19
N ARG A 167 14.40 9.03 6.06
CA ARG A 167 15.82 8.98 5.63
C ARG A 167 16.13 7.69 4.87
N ALA A 168 15.69 6.54 5.37
CA ALA A 168 15.88 5.25 4.71
C ALA A 168 15.21 5.21 3.32
N ASN A 169 14.07 5.88 3.15
CA ASN A 169 13.33 5.94 1.90
C ASN A 169 13.60 7.21 1.07
N ARG A 170 14.60 7.99 1.41
CA ARG A 170 14.90 9.27 0.79
C ARG A 170 15.01 9.20 -0.73
N ASN A 171 15.77 8.23 -1.23
CA ASN A 171 16.01 8.08 -2.66
C ASN A 171 14.77 7.56 -3.40
N GLU A 172 13.99 6.67 -2.80
CA GLU A 172 12.72 6.18 -3.35
C GLU A 172 11.68 7.30 -3.45
N ILE A 173 11.61 8.17 -2.43
CA ILE A 173 10.74 9.34 -2.45
C ILE A 173 11.19 10.31 -3.55
N ALA A 174 12.50 10.59 -3.65
CA ALA A 174 13.05 11.43 -4.70
C ALA A 174 12.74 10.87 -6.11
N ALA A 175 12.92 9.57 -6.31
CA ALA A 175 12.62 8.89 -7.57
C ALA A 175 11.13 8.97 -7.92
N ALA A 176 10.24 8.75 -6.95
CA ALA A 176 8.79 8.87 -7.13
C ALA A 176 8.37 10.29 -7.57
N MET A 177 9.12 11.30 -7.14
CA MET A 177 8.91 12.71 -7.50
C MET A 177 9.67 13.14 -8.75
N ASN A 178 10.35 12.23 -9.46
CA ASN A 178 11.20 12.53 -10.60
C ASN A 178 12.30 13.56 -10.28
N ILE A 179 12.89 13.45 -9.09
CA ILE A 179 14.00 14.30 -8.62
C ILE A 179 15.26 13.43 -8.51
N GLN A 180 16.38 13.93 -9.06
CA GLN A 180 17.66 13.28 -8.81
C GLN A 180 18.03 13.33 -7.32
N PRO A 181 18.58 12.27 -6.72
CA PRO A 181 18.83 12.22 -5.27
C PRO A 181 19.66 13.39 -4.72
N ASN A 182 20.66 13.86 -5.45
CA ASN A 182 21.51 15.01 -5.07
C ASN A 182 20.78 16.36 -5.13
N HIS A 183 19.67 16.45 -5.87
CA HIS A 183 18.84 17.67 -5.95
C HIS A 183 17.67 17.65 -4.99
N PHE A 184 17.39 16.53 -4.35
CA PHE A 184 16.27 16.37 -3.45
C PHE A 184 16.51 17.08 -2.13
N ARG A 185 15.55 17.88 -1.69
CA ARG A 185 15.52 18.55 -0.38
C ARG A 185 14.18 18.26 0.28
N TRP A 186 14.23 18.04 1.58
CA TRP A 186 13.04 17.82 2.35
C TRP A 186 13.21 18.18 3.83
N TYR A 187 12.13 18.62 4.42
CA TYR A 187 11.97 18.80 5.86
C TYR A 187 10.64 18.24 6.31
N ALA A 188 10.57 17.73 7.53
CA ALA A 188 9.36 17.16 8.07
C ALA A 188 9.20 17.47 9.55
N ALA A 189 7.96 17.38 10.05
CA ALA A 189 7.64 17.48 11.47
C ALA A 189 6.59 16.42 11.83
N PHE A 190 6.77 15.77 12.97
CA PHE A 190 5.82 14.79 13.49
C PHE A 190 4.80 15.49 14.40
N HIS A 191 3.53 15.15 14.20
CA HIS A 191 2.42 15.64 14.98
C HIS A 191 1.71 14.47 15.66
N ASP A 192 1.77 14.44 16.99
CA ASP A 192 1.08 13.43 17.78
C ASP A 192 -0.34 13.89 18.10
N GLU A 193 -1.24 13.75 17.10
CA GLU A 193 -2.62 14.21 17.23
C GLU A 193 -3.61 13.06 17.25
N GLY A 194 -4.52 13.09 18.22
CA GLY A 194 -5.73 12.30 18.31
C GLY A 194 -5.61 10.83 17.93
N LYS A 195 -6.50 10.41 17.05
CA LYS A 195 -6.58 9.03 16.55
C LYS A 195 -5.55 8.75 15.45
N HIS A 196 -4.95 9.79 14.86
CA HIS A 196 -4.09 9.68 13.68
C HIS A 196 -2.79 10.49 13.85
N PRO A 197 -1.76 9.94 14.52
CA PRO A 197 -0.44 10.54 14.50
C PRO A 197 0.06 10.63 13.06
N HIS A 198 0.67 11.76 12.71
CA HIS A 198 1.04 12.01 11.33
C HIS A 198 2.29 12.88 11.20
N VAL A 199 2.90 12.80 10.03
CA VAL A 199 4.04 13.63 9.65
C VAL A 199 3.63 14.56 8.52
N HIS A 200 3.91 15.85 8.67
CA HIS A 200 3.97 16.78 7.57
C HIS A 200 5.39 16.82 7.01
N MET A 201 5.54 16.50 5.72
CA MET A 201 6.79 16.53 5.01
C MET A 201 6.69 17.52 3.85
N MET A 202 7.62 18.46 3.77
CA MET A 202 7.81 19.32 2.61
C MET A 202 8.99 18.81 1.79
N ALA A 203 8.81 18.69 0.47
CA ALA A 203 9.82 18.14 -0.43
C ALA A 203 9.86 18.91 -1.75
N TRP A 204 11.06 19.18 -2.24
CA TRP A 204 11.30 19.90 -3.49
C TRP A 204 12.64 19.55 -4.12
N SER A 205 12.87 20.01 -5.36
CA SER A 205 14.17 19.93 -6.03
C SER A 205 14.90 21.27 -5.97
N VAL A 206 16.20 21.27 -5.70
CA VAL A 206 17.02 22.48 -5.83
C VAL A 206 17.09 23.00 -7.28
N LYS A 207 16.74 22.17 -8.27
CA LYS A 207 16.59 22.57 -9.67
C LYS A 207 15.13 22.85 -9.99
N PRO A 208 14.76 24.11 -10.33
CA PRO A 208 13.42 24.41 -10.82
C PRO A 208 13.07 23.58 -12.06
N GLY A 209 11.77 23.21 -12.19
CA GLY A 209 11.27 22.39 -13.30
C GLY A 209 11.37 20.88 -13.09
N GLN A 210 12.01 20.42 -12.02
CA GLN A 210 11.90 19.06 -11.49
C GLN A 210 10.74 18.98 -10.47
N ALA A 211 10.63 17.87 -9.76
CA ALA A 211 9.56 17.63 -8.78
C ALA A 211 8.18 17.46 -9.42
N HIS A 212 8.11 16.64 -10.47
CA HIS A 212 6.84 16.22 -11.05
C HIS A 212 6.38 14.93 -10.37
N LEU A 213 5.28 15.01 -9.62
CA LEU A 213 4.67 13.86 -8.94
C LEU A 213 3.29 13.58 -9.53
N ASP A 214 3.14 12.42 -10.12
CA ASP A 214 1.87 11.94 -10.66
C ASP A 214 1.22 10.91 -9.71
N ARG A 215 0.09 10.34 -10.14
CA ARG A 215 -0.63 9.32 -9.35
C ARG A 215 0.17 8.04 -9.18
N ASP A 216 1.01 7.69 -10.13
CA ASP A 216 1.84 6.50 -10.08
C ASP A 216 2.99 6.69 -9.11
N GLY A 217 3.64 7.85 -9.12
CA GLY A 217 4.64 8.22 -8.13
C GLY A 217 4.08 8.22 -6.70
N ILE A 218 2.86 8.77 -6.49
CA ILE A 218 2.20 8.71 -5.17
C ILE A 218 1.94 7.26 -4.74
N ARG A 219 1.48 6.41 -5.65
CA ARG A 219 1.25 4.98 -5.37
C ARG A 219 2.55 4.26 -5.06
N HIS A 220 3.61 4.53 -5.81
CA HIS A 220 4.94 3.95 -5.57
C HIS A 220 5.47 4.34 -4.19
N MET A 221 5.50 5.64 -3.88
CA MET A 221 5.92 6.16 -2.56
C MET A 221 5.10 5.52 -1.42
N LYS A 222 3.76 5.49 -1.55
CA LYS A 222 2.90 4.84 -0.57
C LYS A 222 3.24 3.36 -0.40
N SER A 223 3.44 2.63 -1.50
CA SER A 223 3.77 1.20 -1.47
C SER A 223 5.09 0.94 -0.76
N GLN A 224 6.14 1.70 -1.06
CA GLN A 224 7.45 1.56 -0.42
C GLN A 224 7.38 1.81 1.09
N LEU A 225 6.77 2.93 1.49
CA LEU A 225 6.61 3.25 2.91
C LEU A 225 5.74 2.22 3.64
N THR A 226 4.68 1.71 3.00
CA THR A 226 3.83 0.64 3.57
C THR A 226 4.63 -0.64 3.77
N ASN A 227 5.42 -1.03 2.78
CA ASN A 227 6.28 -2.22 2.87
C ASN A 227 7.27 -2.12 4.03
N ASP A 228 7.82 -0.94 4.27
CA ASP A 228 8.79 -0.74 5.34
C ASP A 228 8.14 -0.67 6.73
N ILE A 229 6.99 -0.02 6.84
CA ILE A 229 6.24 0.10 8.11
C ILE A 229 5.67 -1.25 8.55
N PHE A 230 5.05 -1.99 7.62
CA PHE A 230 4.36 -3.26 7.90
C PHE A 230 5.16 -4.49 7.45
N GLN A 231 6.47 -4.38 7.35
CA GLN A 231 7.37 -5.37 6.76
C GLN A 231 7.17 -6.79 7.32
N GLN A 232 7.15 -6.94 8.64
CA GLN A 232 7.01 -8.25 9.29
C GLN A 232 5.62 -8.85 9.07
N GLU A 233 4.59 -8.02 9.16
CA GLU A 233 3.19 -8.45 8.97
C GLU A 233 2.95 -8.87 7.53
N LEU A 234 3.43 -8.06 6.57
CA LEU A 234 3.34 -8.39 5.16
C LEU A 234 4.08 -9.69 4.84
N LEU A 235 5.29 -9.87 5.36
CA LEU A 235 6.05 -11.11 5.16
C LEU A 235 5.25 -12.32 5.65
N HIS A 236 4.70 -12.25 6.86
CA HIS A 236 3.89 -13.32 7.42
C HIS A 236 2.66 -13.65 6.56
N VAL A 237 1.92 -12.62 6.10
CA VAL A 237 0.75 -12.82 5.24
C VAL A 237 1.15 -13.38 3.87
N TYR A 238 2.27 -12.93 3.28
CA TYR A 238 2.78 -13.47 2.02
C TYR A 238 3.21 -14.93 2.15
N GLU A 239 3.85 -15.32 3.26
CA GLU A 239 4.20 -16.72 3.53
C GLU A 239 2.94 -17.60 3.63
N GLN A 240 1.94 -17.18 4.40
CA GLN A 240 0.66 -17.89 4.49
C GLN A 240 -0.05 -17.98 3.13
N LYS A 241 -0.05 -16.88 2.37
CA LYS A 241 -0.63 -16.84 1.02
C LYS A 241 0.06 -17.82 0.07
N SER A 242 1.39 -17.94 0.15
CA SER A 242 2.15 -18.89 -0.66
C SER A 242 1.77 -20.33 -0.33
N VAL A 243 1.70 -20.68 0.96
CA VAL A 243 1.25 -22.01 1.40
C VAL A 243 -0.18 -22.30 0.93
N SER A 244 -1.10 -21.36 1.11
CA SER A 244 -2.50 -21.51 0.69
C SER A 244 -2.65 -21.64 -0.83
N ARG A 245 -1.78 -20.95 -1.61
CA ARG A 245 -1.72 -21.11 -3.07
C ARG A 245 -1.30 -22.52 -3.45
N ASP A 246 -0.26 -23.05 -2.83
CA ASP A 246 0.27 -24.37 -3.12
C ASP A 246 -0.74 -25.46 -2.74
N GLU A 247 -1.44 -25.28 -1.60
CA GLU A 247 -2.57 -26.14 -1.21
C GLU A 247 -3.68 -26.14 -2.27
N LEU A 248 -4.11 -24.97 -2.74
CA LEU A 248 -5.14 -24.84 -3.78
C LEU A 248 -4.72 -25.55 -5.08
N VAL A 249 -3.47 -25.36 -5.52
CA VAL A 249 -2.96 -26.03 -6.73
C VAL A 249 -2.94 -27.55 -6.54
N LYS A 250 -2.50 -28.02 -5.37
CA LYS A 250 -2.44 -29.45 -5.03
C LYS A 250 -3.83 -30.08 -5.01
N GLU A 251 -4.78 -29.48 -4.30
CA GLU A 251 -6.15 -30.01 -4.21
C GLU A 251 -6.87 -29.97 -5.57
N THR A 252 -6.69 -28.91 -6.33
CA THR A 252 -7.26 -28.84 -7.68
C THR A 252 -6.71 -29.94 -8.59
N ARG A 253 -5.42 -30.28 -8.47
CA ARG A 253 -4.82 -31.42 -9.22
C ARG A 253 -5.40 -32.74 -8.80
N LYS A 254 -5.58 -32.98 -7.50
CA LYS A 254 -6.24 -34.22 -7.00
C LYS A 254 -7.65 -34.36 -7.58
N VAL A 255 -8.42 -33.28 -7.56
CA VAL A 255 -9.77 -33.26 -8.16
C VAL A 255 -9.70 -33.58 -9.66
N MET A 256 -8.73 -33.01 -10.40
CA MET A 256 -8.56 -33.29 -11.82
C MET A 256 -8.19 -34.76 -12.07
N LEU A 257 -7.29 -35.34 -11.29
CA LEU A 257 -6.91 -36.76 -11.40
C LEU A 257 -8.09 -37.66 -11.11
N GLU A 258 -8.87 -37.35 -10.09
CA GLU A 258 -10.08 -38.11 -9.75
C GLU A 258 -11.12 -38.02 -10.86
N LEU A 259 -11.40 -36.86 -11.43
CA LEU A 259 -12.26 -36.67 -12.58
C LEU A 259 -11.77 -37.51 -13.79
N SER A 260 -10.46 -37.47 -14.06
CA SER A 260 -9.85 -38.24 -15.14
C SER A 260 -9.98 -39.76 -14.94
N ARG A 261 -9.90 -40.22 -13.68
CA ARG A 261 -10.15 -41.61 -13.28
C ARG A 261 -11.60 -42.00 -13.51
N GLN A 262 -12.55 -41.21 -13.01
CA GLN A 262 -13.99 -41.46 -13.17
C GLN A 262 -14.42 -41.49 -14.65
N MET A 263 -13.88 -40.59 -15.47
CA MET A 263 -14.13 -40.57 -16.91
C MET A 263 -13.68 -41.87 -17.59
N ARG A 264 -12.67 -42.57 -17.07
CA ARG A 264 -12.21 -43.87 -17.58
C ARG A 264 -13.08 -45.04 -17.10
N GLU A 265 -13.61 -44.93 -15.88
CA GLU A 265 -14.46 -45.94 -15.25
C GLU A 265 -15.96 -45.81 -15.60
N THR A 266 -16.30 -44.85 -16.49
CA THR A 266 -17.68 -44.53 -16.89
C THR A 266 -18.60 -44.06 -15.76
N VAL A 267 -18.02 -43.56 -14.67
CA VAL A 267 -18.76 -42.95 -13.55
C VAL A 267 -18.83 -41.43 -13.79
N CYS A 268 -20.01 -40.88 -14.00
CA CYS A 268 -20.22 -39.47 -14.31
C CYS A 268 -20.89 -38.73 -13.15
N GLU A 269 -20.10 -38.13 -12.25
CA GLU A 269 -20.60 -37.28 -11.19
C GLU A 269 -20.61 -35.78 -11.56
N HIS A 270 -19.67 -35.34 -12.40
CA HIS A 270 -19.49 -33.96 -12.82
C HIS A 270 -19.59 -33.81 -14.35
N THR A 271 -20.70 -34.21 -14.92
CA THR A 271 -20.94 -34.36 -16.36
C THR A 271 -20.52 -33.17 -17.22
N GLN A 272 -20.69 -31.95 -16.73
CA GLN A 272 -20.33 -30.72 -17.47
C GLN A 272 -18.81 -30.55 -17.57
N ALA A 273 -18.08 -30.67 -16.46
CA ALA A 273 -16.63 -30.54 -16.44
C ALA A 273 -15.98 -31.64 -17.27
N GLU A 274 -16.46 -32.87 -17.17
CA GLU A 274 -16.01 -34.05 -17.91
C GLU A 274 -16.17 -33.86 -19.43
N GLN A 275 -17.34 -33.41 -19.88
CA GLN A 275 -17.60 -33.14 -21.30
C GLN A 275 -16.67 -32.07 -21.86
N MET A 276 -16.40 -31.01 -21.06
CA MET A 276 -15.50 -29.92 -21.45
C MET A 276 -14.04 -30.40 -21.56
N ILE A 277 -13.59 -31.24 -20.62
CA ILE A 277 -12.24 -31.82 -20.61
C ILE A 277 -12.09 -32.78 -21.82
N TRP A 278 -13.09 -33.61 -22.09
CA TRP A 278 -13.13 -34.51 -23.26
C TRP A 278 -13.05 -33.74 -24.59
N LYS A 279 -13.79 -32.65 -24.71
CA LYS A 279 -13.73 -31.76 -25.88
C LYS A 279 -12.35 -31.16 -26.04
N LEU A 280 -11.74 -30.66 -24.94
CA LEU A 280 -10.40 -30.13 -24.95
C LEU A 280 -9.36 -31.17 -25.38
N SER A 281 -9.46 -32.41 -24.87
CA SER A 281 -8.53 -33.50 -25.20
C SER A 281 -8.49 -33.77 -26.70
N ARG A 282 -9.64 -33.80 -27.38
CA ARG A 282 -9.72 -33.98 -28.84
C ARG A 282 -9.07 -32.80 -29.59
N GLN A 283 -9.34 -31.57 -29.19
CA GLN A 283 -8.79 -30.39 -29.85
C GLN A 283 -7.28 -30.25 -29.65
N LEU A 284 -6.72 -30.73 -28.53
CA LEU A 284 -5.28 -30.75 -28.30
C LEU A 284 -4.53 -31.65 -29.31
N GLY A 285 -5.21 -32.63 -29.92
CA GLY A 285 -4.66 -33.43 -31.01
C GLY A 285 -4.30 -32.63 -32.27
N GLU A 286 -5.00 -31.55 -32.52
CA GLU A 286 -4.80 -30.66 -33.68
C GLU A 286 -3.70 -29.62 -33.46
N VAL A 287 -3.28 -29.41 -32.20
CA VAL A 287 -2.27 -28.38 -31.82
C VAL A 287 -0.88 -28.90 -32.10
N LYS A 288 -0.17 -28.22 -33.01
CA LYS A 288 1.24 -28.47 -33.29
C LYS A 288 2.11 -27.64 -32.32
N GLY A 289 3.09 -28.28 -31.67
CA GLY A 289 4.05 -27.62 -30.79
C GLY A 289 3.72 -27.72 -29.31
N LYS A 290 4.17 -26.73 -28.49
CA LYS A 290 4.10 -26.77 -27.02
C LYS A 290 2.66 -26.60 -26.53
N LYS A 291 2.14 -27.62 -25.85
CA LYS A 291 0.80 -27.66 -25.26
C LYS A 291 0.80 -27.10 -23.84
N SER A 292 0.93 -25.77 -23.70
CA SER A 292 0.77 -25.09 -22.45
C SER A 292 -0.07 -23.81 -22.64
N TYR A 293 -0.73 -23.34 -21.59
CA TYR A 293 -1.73 -22.27 -21.66
C TYR A 293 -1.27 -21.04 -22.45
N GLY A 294 0.00 -20.63 -22.29
CA GLY A 294 0.55 -19.47 -23.00
C GLY A 294 0.54 -19.60 -24.52
N TYR A 295 0.69 -20.83 -25.05
CA TYR A 295 0.87 -21.14 -26.49
C TYR A 295 -0.42 -21.59 -27.18
N LEU A 296 -1.51 -21.86 -26.42
CA LEU A 296 -2.77 -22.26 -26.99
C LEU A 296 -3.46 -21.14 -27.77
N PRO A 297 -4.25 -21.46 -28.82
CA PRO A 297 -5.13 -20.50 -29.48
C PRO A 297 -6.17 -19.90 -28.51
N ARG A 298 -6.64 -18.68 -28.78
CA ARG A 298 -7.63 -17.99 -27.94
C ARG A 298 -8.90 -18.78 -27.62
N PRO A 299 -9.52 -19.52 -28.58
CA PRO A 299 -10.70 -20.34 -28.28
C PRO A 299 -10.41 -21.42 -27.24
N MET A 300 -9.27 -22.10 -27.35
CA MET A 300 -8.87 -23.14 -26.39
C MET A 300 -8.52 -22.55 -25.02
N LYS A 301 -7.89 -21.36 -24.97
CA LYS A 301 -7.66 -20.67 -23.70
C LYS A 301 -8.97 -20.40 -22.96
N ARG A 302 -10.01 -19.94 -23.67
CA ARG A 302 -11.34 -19.71 -23.07
C ARG A 302 -11.91 -21.02 -22.52
N GLN A 303 -11.79 -22.12 -23.28
CA GLN A 303 -12.28 -23.42 -22.83
C GLN A 303 -11.52 -23.92 -21.58
N VAL A 304 -10.20 -23.73 -21.52
CA VAL A 304 -9.42 -24.04 -20.31
C VAL A 304 -9.88 -23.16 -19.14
N ASP A 305 -10.12 -21.87 -19.38
CA ASP A 305 -10.62 -20.94 -18.36
C ASP A 305 -11.99 -21.37 -17.83
N GLU A 306 -12.90 -21.77 -18.72
CA GLU A 306 -14.22 -22.29 -18.36
C GLU A 306 -14.12 -23.59 -17.54
N ILE A 307 -13.20 -24.51 -17.88
CA ILE A 307 -12.97 -25.73 -17.09
C ILE A 307 -12.48 -25.35 -15.69
N VAL A 308 -11.52 -24.43 -15.56
CA VAL A 308 -11.01 -23.96 -14.26
C VAL A 308 -12.14 -23.35 -13.42
N ASP A 309 -13.05 -22.58 -14.03
CA ASP A 309 -14.19 -21.99 -13.33
C ASP A 309 -15.24 -23.06 -12.93
N GLN A 310 -15.35 -24.16 -13.66
CA GLN A 310 -16.17 -25.32 -13.22
C GLN A 310 -15.52 -26.05 -12.04
N LEU A 311 -14.18 -26.24 -12.06
CA LEU A 311 -13.46 -26.83 -10.94
C LEU A 311 -13.59 -25.98 -9.67
N GLU A 312 -13.61 -24.64 -9.80
CA GLU A 312 -13.86 -23.73 -8.65
C GLU A 312 -15.20 -24.02 -7.94
N ARG A 313 -16.20 -24.57 -8.62
CA ARG A 313 -17.51 -24.91 -8.02
C ARG A 313 -17.47 -26.13 -7.13
N ILE A 314 -16.42 -26.93 -7.23
CA ILE A 314 -16.23 -28.10 -6.37
C ILE A 314 -15.83 -27.62 -4.98
N SER A 315 -16.50 -28.13 -3.93
CA SER A 315 -16.40 -27.63 -2.55
C SER A 315 -14.95 -27.46 -2.08
N VAL A 316 -14.13 -28.49 -2.23
CA VAL A 316 -12.72 -28.47 -1.79
C VAL A 316 -11.92 -27.37 -2.49
N VAL A 317 -12.09 -27.20 -3.79
CA VAL A 317 -11.39 -26.16 -4.57
C VAL A 317 -11.86 -24.78 -4.17
N ASN A 318 -13.19 -24.61 -3.99
CA ASN A 318 -13.79 -23.35 -3.57
C ASN A 318 -13.30 -22.92 -2.18
N GLU A 319 -13.23 -23.83 -1.22
CA GLU A 319 -12.75 -23.58 0.13
C GLU A 319 -11.28 -23.16 0.16
N CYS A 320 -10.42 -23.86 -0.60
CA CYS A 320 -9.01 -23.49 -0.75
C CYS A 320 -8.86 -22.13 -1.42
N TYR A 321 -9.65 -21.85 -2.47
CA TYR A 321 -9.62 -20.55 -3.14
C TYR A 321 -10.14 -19.42 -2.25
N GLN A 322 -11.14 -19.68 -1.42
CA GLN A 322 -11.65 -18.72 -0.45
C GLN A 322 -10.59 -18.35 0.59
N LYS A 323 -9.88 -19.32 1.17
CA LYS A 323 -8.77 -19.10 2.10
C LYS A 323 -7.68 -18.20 1.47
N TRP A 324 -7.26 -18.55 0.26
CA TRP A 324 -6.26 -17.76 -0.45
C TRP A 324 -6.75 -16.34 -0.72
N TRP A 325 -8.02 -16.18 -1.13
CA TRP A 325 -8.62 -14.86 -1.40
C TRP A 325 -8.70 -13.98 -0.15
N GLU A 326 -8.97 -14.57 1.00
CA GLU A 326 -8.96 -13.86 2.29
C GLU A 326 -7.57 -13.30 2.61
N LEU A 327 -6.52 -14.08 2.38
CA LEU A 327 -5.14 -13.62 2.54
C LEU A 327 -4.79 -12.54 1.51
N GLN A 328 -5.25 -12.67 0.28
CA GLN A 328 -5.10 -11.62 -0.74
C GLN A 328 -5.80 -10.32 -0.32
N CYS A 329 -6.99 -10.42 0.27
CA CYS A 329 -7.69 -9.25 0.81
C CYS A 329 -6.94 -8.62 1.99
N GLN A 330 -6.28 -9.42 2.83
CA GLN A 330 -5.43 -8.89 3.89
C GLN A 330 -4.24 -8.11 3.33
N VAL A 331 -3.53 -8.65 2.34
CA VAL A 331 -2.46 -7.92 1.63
C VAL A 331 -3.00 -6.60 1.05
N ASN A 332 -4.12 -6.64 0.33
CA ASN A 332 -4.70 -5.45 -0.28
C ASN A 332 -5.10 -4.40 0.76
N ALA A 333 -5.51 -4.81 1.97
CA ALA A 333 -5.91 -3.91 3.04
C ALA A 333 -4.77 -3.03 3.58
N PHE A 334 -3.50 -3.43 3.43
CA PHE A 334 -2.35 -2.58 3.76
C PHE A 334 -2.20 -1.41 2.78
N TYR A 335 -2.61 -1.58 1.51
CA TYR A 335 -2.38 -0.59 0.45
C TYR A 335 -3.63 0.23 0.11
N ALA A 336 -4.84 -0.33 0.26
CA ALA A 336 -6.09 0.33 -0.10
C ALA A 336 -7.27 -0.15 0.74
N GLU A 337 -8.21 0.76 1.06
CA GLU A 337 -9.41 0.44 1.86
C GLU A 337 -10.55 -0.19 1.05
N LYS A 338 -10.44 -0.28 -0.28
CA LYS A 338 -11.52 -0.78 -1.13
C LYS A 338 -11.68 -2.29 -1.01
N LYS A 339 -12.88 -2.73 -0.62
CA LYS A 339 -13.28 -4.14 -0.74
C LYS A 339 -13.29 -4.54 -2.21
N GLN A 340 -12.50 -5.55 -2.54
CA GLN A 340 -12.49 -6.14 -3.88
C GLN A 340 -13.43 -7.35 -3.90
N GLN A 341 -14.15 -7.50 -5.01
CA GLN A 341 -14.91 -8.72 -5.25
C GLN A 341 -13.96 -9.84 -5.70
N ARG A 342 -14.20 -11.07 -5.22
CA ARG A 342 -13.45 -12.25 -5.63
C ARG A 342 -13.71 -12.51 -7.12
N PRO A 343 -12.69 -12.42 -7.98
CA PRO A 343 -12.85 -12.78 -9.38
C PRO A 343 -12.89 -14.31 -9.54
N PRO A 344 -13.38 -14.82 -10.67
CA PRO A 344 -13.26 -16.24 -11.00
C PRO A 344 -11.81 -16.72 -10.95
N LEU A 345 -11.59 -17.98 -10.55
CA LEU A 345 -10.26 -18.57 -10.39
C LEU A 345 -9.45 -18.49 -11.71
N SER A 346 -10.10 -18.66 -12.84
CA SER A 346 -9.48 -18.54 -14.17
C SER A 346 -8.87 -17.17 -14.45
N ARG A 347 -9.36 -16.10 -13.84
CA ARG A 347 -8.84 -14.74 -14.04
C ARG A 347 -7.63 -14.40 -13.19
N GLN A 348 -7.29 -15.25 -12.23
CA GLN A 348 -6.12 -15.05 -11.37
C GLN A 348 -4.84 -15.51 -12.09
N LYS A 349 -3.91 -14.58 -12.28
CA LYS A 349 -2.62 -14.86 -12.95
C LYS A 349 -1.76 -15.86 -12.18
N GLU A 350 -1.87 -15.87 -10.87
CA GLU A 350 -1.10 -16.70 -9.94
C GLU A 350 -1.41 -18.22 -10.10
N PHE A 351 -2.57 -18.57 -10.66
CA PHE A 351 -3.00 -19.96 -10.83
C PHE A 351 -2.81 -20.50 -12.26
N ARG A 352 -1.81 -20.00 -12.98
CA ARG A 352 -1.45 -20.54 -14.30
C ARG A 352 -1.07 -22.02 -14.23
N ALA A 353 -0.54 -22.48 -13.10
CA ALA A 353 -0.22 -23.87 -12.84
C ALA A 353 -1.47 -24.77 -12.93
N ILE A 354 -2.63 -24.32 -12.42
CA ILE A 354 -3.91 -25.06 -12.53
C ILE A 354 -4.33 -25.18 -14.00
N LYS A 355 -4.22 -24.11 -14.79
CA LYS A 355 -4.54 -24.15 -16.22
C LYS A 355 -3.66 -25.13 -16.98
N ASN A 356 -2.38 -25.17 -16.66
CA ASN A 356 -1.47 -26.14 -17.26
C ASN A 356 -1.74 -27.57 -16.79
N ALA A 357 -2.19 -27.78 -15.55
CA ALA A 357 -2.62 -29.08 -15.07
C ALA A 357 -3.84 -29.59 -15.85
N VAL A 358 -4.85 -28.74 -16.08
CA VAL A 358 -6.02 -29.07 -16.90
C VAL A 358 -5.61 -29.50 -18.31
N ILE A 359 -4.68 -28.78 -18.96
CA ILE A 359 -4.19 -29.09 -20.29
C ILE A 359 -3.46 -30.44 -20.30
N ARG A 360 -2.63 -30.70 -19.28
CA ARG A 360 -1.87 -31.94 -19.14
C ARG A 360 -2.82 -33.14 -18.99
N GLU A 361 -3.80 -33.06 -18.11
CA GLU A 361 -4.75 -34.13 -17.89
C GLU A 361 -5.62 -34.39 -19.14
N ALA A 362 -6.04 -33.34 -19.84
CA ALA A 362 -6.74 -33.49 -21.12
C ALA A 362 -5.86 -34.17 -22.17
N GLU A 363 -4.55 -33.93 -22.20
CA GLU A 363 -3.61 -34.61 -23.11
C GLU A 363 -3.37 -36.06 -22.67
N ASN A 364 -3.27 -36.34 -21.36
CA ASN A 364 -3.16 -37.71 -20.85
C ASN A 364 -4.38 -38.56 -21.20
N ILE A 365 -5.59 -37.99 -21.10
CA ILE A 365 -6.83 -38.66 -21.57
C ILE A 365 -6.74 -38.95 -23.06
N ARG A 366 -6.29 -38.01 -23.88
CA ARG A 366 -6.13 -38.20 -25.33
C ARG A 366 -5.16 -39.34 -25.69
N LEU A 367 -4.03 -39.43 -24.94
CA LEU A 367 -2.98 -40.41 -25.15
C LEU A 367 -3.28 -41.77 -24.52
N GLY A 368 -4.34 -41.89 -23.73
CA GLY A 368 -4.64 -43.10 -22.97
C GLY A 368 -3.61 -43.42 -21.89
N GLN A 369 -2.81 -42.42 -21.48
CA GLN A 369 -1.76 -42.58 -20.47
C GLN A 369 -2.35 -42.46 -19.08
N VAL A 370 -1.88 -43.33 -18.15
CA VAL A 370 -2.17 -43.26 -16.72
C VAL A 370 -0.94 -42.61 -16.08
N THR A 371 -1.08 -41.41 -15.52
CA THR A 371 0.02 -40.74 -14.82
C THR A 371 0.16 -41.30 -13.41
N PHE A 372 1.06 -42.25 -13.21
CA PHE A 372 1.58 -42.63 -11.89
C PHE A 372 2.90 -41.91 -11.55
N GLU A 373 3.31 -40.95 -12.39
CA GLU A 373 4.62 -40.31 -12.26
C GLU A 373 4.63 -39.08 -11.32
N ASP A 374 3.47 -38.60 -10.86
CA ASP A 374 3.41 -37.34 -10.09
C ASP A 374 3.96 -37.46 -8.64
N GLU A 375 4.02 -38.66 -8.05
CA GLU A 375 4.65 -38.85 -6.74
C GLU A 375 6.18 -38.64 -6.76
N LYS A 376 6.83 -38.93 -7.89
CA LYS A 376 8.30 -38.74 -8.02
C LYS A 376 8.73 -37.31 -8.35
N MET A 377 7.82 -36.46 -8.82
CA MET A 377 8.12 -35.05 -9.15
C MET A 377 7.96 -34.12 -7.95
N GLU A 378 7.13 -34.47 -6.95
CA GLU A 378 7.09 -33.74 -5.67
C GLU A 378 8.43 -33.80 -4.93
N GLU A 379 9.22 -34.89 -5.08
CA GLU A 379 10.55 -35.03 -4.47
C GLU A 379 11.65 -34.20 -5.16
N ARG A 380 11.44 -33.73 -6.39
CA ARG A 380 12.47 -32.99 -7.16
C ARG A 380 12.39 -31.48 -7.11
N GLY A 381 11.38 -30.90 -6.47
CA GLY A 381 11.27 -29.43 -6.31
C GLY A 381 11.09 -28.63 -7.62
N GLU A 382 10.80 -29.27 -8.76
CA GLU A 382 10.77 -28.64 -10.09
C GLU A 382 9.49 -27.86 -10.44
N TRP A 383 8.61 -27.59 -9.45
CA TRP A 383 7.26 -27.04 -9.70
C TRP A 383 7.02 -25.62 -9.20
N VAL A 384 8.06 -24.83 -9.08
CA VAL A 384 7.87 -23.44 -8.61
C VAL A 384 8.27 -22.46 -9.71
N ASP A 385 7.38 -22.26 -10.70
CA ASP A 385 7.33 -20.99 -11.45
C ASP A 385 6.74 -19.91 -10.52
N ASN A 386 7.46 -19.59 -9.46
CA ASN A 386 6.98 -18.84 -8.31
C ASN A 386 7.76 -17.55 -8.08
N TRP A 387 8.28 -16.98 -9.17
CA TRP A 387 9.23 -15.92 -9.01
C TRP A 387 8.64 -14.58 -8.53
N GLU A 388 7.37 -14.25 -8.82
CA GLU A 388 6.83 -12.95 -8.37
C GLU A 388 6.55 -12.91 -6.86
N VAL A 389 5.87 -13.91 -6.30
CA VAL A 389 5.59 -13.94 -4.83
C VAL A 389 6.84 -14.29 -4.05
N SER A 390 7.68 -15.17 -4.60
CA SER A 390 9.00 -15.51 -4.04
C SER A 390 9.94 -14.30 -4.07
N TYR A 391 9.89 -13.47 -5.13
CA TYR A 391 10.68 -12.26 -5.24
C TYR A 391 10.28 -11.19 -4.21
N GLU A 392 8.99 -10.94 -3.99
CA GLU A 392 8.56 -10.02 -2.93
C GLU A 392 8.90 -10.52 -1.53
N CYS A 393 8.73 -11.81 -1.25
CA CYS A 393 9.16 -12.41 0.00
C CYS A 393 10.68 -12.34 0.19
N LEU A 394 11.46 -12.64 -0.84
CA LEU A 394 12.92 -12.53 -0.81
C LEU A 394 13.37 -11.09 -0.63
N ARG A 395 12.76 -10.14 -1.33
CA ARG A 395 13.03 -8.70 -1.17
C ARG A 395 12.73 -8.21 0.24
N LEU A 396 11.60 -8.65 0.84
CA LEU A 396 11.25 -8.30 2.21
C LEU A 396 12.20 -8.95 3.21
N ARG A 397 12.59 -10.22 3.02
CA ARG A 397 13.58 -10.90 3.85
C ARG A 397 14.95 -10.22 3.77
N ALA A 398 15.42 -9.90 2.57
CA ALA A 398 16.67 -9.18 2.37
C ALA A 398 16.66 -7.83 3.09
N LYS A 399 15.57 -7.05 2.99
CA LYS A 399 15.41 -5.78 3.73
C LYS A 399 15.38 -5.97 5.26
N ILE A 400 14.86 -7.10 5.76
CA ILE A 400 14.88 -7.42 7.21
C ILE A 400 16.30 -7.75 7.67
N GLU A 401 17.05 -8.52 6.88
CA GLU A 401 18.41 -8.90 7.19
C GLU A 401 19.35 -7.70 7.11
N ASP A 402 19.21 -6.86 6.08
CA ASP A 402 19.99 -5.64 5.92
C ASP A 402 19.83 -4.66 7.11
N ARG A 403 18.62 -4.56 7.68
CA ARG A 403 18.39 -3.76 8.89
C ARG A 403 19.03 -4.32 10.16
N LYS A 404 19.44 -5.58 10.19
CA LYS A 404 20.19 -6.19 11.30
C LYS A 404 21.68 -5.90 11.21
N LEU A 405 22.16 -5.46 10.05
CA LEU A 405 23.56 -5.09 9.84
C LEU A 405 23.86 -3.68 10.40
N PRO A 406 25.08 -3.43 10.88
CA PRO A 406 25.55 -2.08 11.19
C PRO A 406 25.41 -1.13 9.99
N LEU A 407 25.19 0.15 10.25
CA LEU A 407 24.91 1.17 9.22
C LEU A 407 25.97 1.31 8.12
N ASP A 408 27.21 0.96 8.45
CA ASP A 408 28.39 0.99 7.57
C ASP A 408 28.49 -0.21 6.60
N GLN A 409 27.66 -1.24 6.78
CA GLN A 409 27.67 -2.45 5.94
C GLN A 409 26.38 -2.60 5.11
N ARG A 410 25.47 -1.62 5.12
CA ARG A 410 24.15 -1.73 4.49
C ARG A 410 24.13 -1.52 2.98
N ASP A 411 25.12 -0.79 2.46
CA ASP A 411 25.16 -0.44 1.02
C ASP A 411 25.83 -1.52 0.15
N GLU A 412 26.59 -2.47 0.74
CA GLU A 412 27.24 -3.54 -0.03
C GLU A 412 26.31 -4.72 -0.35
N ALA A 413 25.28 -4.96 0.48
CA ALA A 413 24.40 -6.13 0.32
C ALA A 413 23.32 -5.97 -0.78
N VAL A 414 23.08 -4.77 -1.29
CA VAL A 414 22.07 -4.49 -2.33
C VAL A 414 22.65 -4.62 -3.75
N GLY A 415 23.97 -4.56 -3.90
CA GLY A 415 24.66 -4.60 -5.19
C GLY A 415 24.74 -5.98 -5.86
N ASP A 416 24.51 -7.06 -5.12
CA ASP A 416 24.64 -8.44 -5.63
C ASP A 416 23.31 -9.06 -6.09
N LEU A 417 22.20 -8.31 -6.11
CA LEU A 417 20.85 -8.78 -6.47
C LEU A 417 20.24 -8.06 -7.70
N GLU A 418 21.03 -7.24 -8.42
CA GLU A 418 20.69 -6.76 -9.77
C GLU A 418 21.35 -7.69 -10.82
#